data_5e2195a03ca7d74e80b77a02d52a1012
#
_entry.id   5e2195a03ca7d74e80b77a02d52a1012
#
_cell.length_a   1.000
_cell.length_b   1.000
_cell.length_c   1.000
_cell.angle_alpha   90.00
_cell.angle_beta   90.00
_cell.angle_gamma   90.00
#
_symmetry.space_group_name_H-M   'P 1'
#
loop_
_entity.id
_entity.type
_entity.pdbx_description
1 polymer ?
#
loop_
_entity_poly.entity_id
_entity_poly.type
_entity_poly.pdbx_seq_one_letter_code
_entity_poly.pdbx_strand_id
1 'polypeptide(L)'
;MITASDSTSWLHCHGRIWLDKFQPAGEAVEPSEFDKLIIRMGEGHEWNIKRELARQYQLVEAVSEDHTRALMEAGAQIIYQGQLSEGDIIGKPDFLIRLESGQYQAADAKLARSEEKKEIQIQLGIYRKLLGNGLNALVFLGTGDVTEIGEEADKDVEKFLQSMREILAMKAMPQVRYSESKCRACTYFNICKPQFEAKGELTLLYGIDSRAALGLEKQGIDTIRKLADANPAQIEDVPYLKGYEKRYRAVLQAKSYFDDSIHQLKPITLPNGTWIHFDVEANPLSDNGEDHVYLWGLLKPPYNGQAFEYIWTDSEKQDREGWEAFLAKIAEYRAQYTDLVLAHFSGYEVQKIKAYADRYQMHEHPTVAWLLGDNTPLFDLLEPIKECIVLPVASYGLKYICKHPKLVNFQWDDSDSGSQWSVVQYVNYLGELRPDDRERLKRNILTYNFDDVMGTRKLEEWVRTREVVDHPA
;
A
#
# COMPACT_ATOMS: atom_id res chain seq x y z
N MET A 1 -5.28 25.17 -15.70
CA MET A 1 -4.34 25.59 -14.64
C MET A 1 -3.74 24.32 -14.03
N ILE A 2 -2.45 24.34 -13.72
CA ILE A 2 -1.68 23.28 -13.08
C ILE A 2 -1.53 23.65 -11.60
N THR A 3 -1.96 22.78 -10.69
CA THR A 3 -1.81 23.00 -9.25
C THR A 3 -0.63 22.20 -8.69
N ALA A 4 0.00 22.68 -7.63
CA ALA A 4 1.09 21.97 -6.98
C ALA A 4 0.66 20.57 -6.48
N SER A 5 -0.59 20.43 -6.02
CA SER A 5 -1.18 19.14 -5.57
C SER A 5 -1.45 18.15 -6.69
N ASP A 6 -1.47 18.58 -7.96
CA ASP A 6 -1.63 17.68 -9.11
C ASP A 6 -0.48 16.65 -9.21
N SER A 7 0.67 16.93 -8.56
CA SER A 7 1.83 16.04 -8.51
C SER A 7 1.48 14.63 -8.02
N THR A 8 0.59 14.52 -7.04
CA THR A 8 0.14 13.23 -6.48
C THR A 8 -0.57 12.37 -7.54
N SER A 9 -1.57 12.93 -8.23
CA SER A 9 -2.30 12.22 -9.28
C SER A 9 -1.42 11.94 -10.51
N TRP A 10 -0.54 12.87 -10.88
CA TRP A 10 0.41 12.69 -11.98
C TRP A 10 1.39 11.54 -11.72
N LEU A 11 1.97 11.45 -10.53
CA LEU A 11 2.86 10.34 -10.13
C LEU A 11 2.11 9.00 -10.05
N HIS A 12 0.83 9.05 -9.68
CA HIS A 12 0.01 7.86 -9.63
C HIS A 12 -0.21 7.31 -11.05
N CYS A 13 -0.80 8.11 -11.96
CA CYS A 13 -1.13 7.68 -13.32
C CYS A 13 -1.52 8.89 -14.18
N HIS A 14 -0.99 8.98 -15.42
CA HIS A 14 -1.36 10.04 -16.36
C HIS A 14 -2.86 10.00 -16.76
N GLY A 15 -3.49 8.82 -16.75
CA GLY A 15 -4.93 8.70 -16.95
C GLY A 15 -5.73 9.29 -15.78
N ARG A 16 -5.27 9.06 -14.54
CA ARG A 16 -5.90 9.64 -13.34
C ARG A 16 -5.91 11.16 -13.39
N ILE A 17 -4.74 11.78 -13.64
CA ILE A 17 -4.69 13.24 -13.70
C ILE A 17 -5.51 13.82 -14.86
N TRP A 18 -5.60 13.12 -16.00
CA TRP A 18 -6.49 13.53 -17.08
C TRP A 18 -7.96 13.47 -16.65
N LEU A 19 -8.37 12.41 -15.97
CA LEU A 19 -9.74 12.26 -15.45
C LEU A 19 -10.04 13.32 -14.37
N ASP A 20 -9.11 13.62 -13.46
CA ASP A 20 -9.25 14.68 -12.46
C ASP A 20 -9.52 16.07 -13.11
N LYS A 21 -8.99 16.31 -14.31
CA LYS A 21 -9.13 17.60 -15.01
C LYS A 21 -10.32 17.68 -15.97
N PHE A 22 -10.73 16.58 -16.57
CA PHE A 22 -11.69 16.59 -17.68
C PHE A 22 -12.96 15.77 -17.42
N GLN A 23 -12.96 14.88 -16.42
CA GLN A 23 -14.12 14.07 -16.11
C GLN A 23 -15.17 14.89 -15.32
N PRO A 24 -16.47 14.77 -15.64
CA PRO A 24 -17.52 15.39 -14.84
C PRO A 24 -17.47 14.94 -13.36
N ALA A 25 -17.72 15.87 -12.45
CA ALA A 25 -17.85 15.57 -11.04
C ALA A 25 -18.93 14.50 -10.80
N GLY A 26 -18.61 13.45 -10.02
CA GLY A 26 -19.56 12.38 -9.65
C GLY A 26 -19.29 11.02 -10.30
N GLU A 27 -18.34 10.88 -11.22
CA GLU A 27 -17.97 9.57 -11.79
C GLU A 27 -16.84 8.87 -11.00
N ALA A 28 -16.10 9.60 -10.18
CA ALA A 28 -15.11 9.03 -9.28
C ALA A 28 -15.80 8.28 -8.12
N VAL A 29 -15.26 7.14 -7.73
CA VAL A 29 -15.68 6.45 -6.52
C VAL A 29 -15.24 7.26 -5.30
N GLU A 30 -16.10 7.33 -4.29
CA GLU A 30 -15.78 7.98 -3.01
C GLU A 30 -14.47 7.42 -2.43
N PRO A 31 -13.65 8.27 -1.79
CA PRO A 31 -12.45 7.82 -1.08
C PRO A 31 -12.79 6.74 -0.04
N SER A 32 -11.89 5.77 0.09
CA SER A 32 -12.04 4.72 1.09
C SER A 32 -12.06 5.31 2.52
N GLU A 33 -12.57 4.56 3.49
CA GLU A 33 -12.51 5.00 4.90
C GLU A 33 -11.07 5.19 5.39
N PHE A 34 -10.11 4.46 4.82
CA PHE A 34 -8.69 4.66 5.10
C PHE A 34 -8.18 5.98 4.50
N ASP A 35 -8.54 6.30 3.25
CA ASP A 35 -8.18 7.59 2.65
C ASP A 35 -8.78 8.77 3.44
N LYS A 36 -10.05 8.64 3.87
CA LYS A 36 -10.70 9.63 4.73
C LYS A 36 -9.99 9.77 6.09
N LEU A 37 -9.48 8.66 6.65
CA LEU A 37 -8.68 8.68 7.88
C LEU A 37 -7.38 9.46 7.65
N ILE A 38 -6.63 9.16 6.59
CA ILE A 38 -5.39 9.86 6.25
C ILE A 38 -5.62 11.36 6.05
N ILE A 39 -6.69 11.74 5.35
CA ILE A 39 -7.07 13.15 5.16
C ILE A 39 -7.29 13.83 6.52
N ARG A 40 -8.12 13.26 7.39
CA ARG A 40 -8.40 13.82 8.74
C ARG A 40 -7.13 13.96 9.59
N MET A 41 -6.24 12.95 9.53
CA MET A 41 -4.97 13.02 10.26
C MET A 41 -4.07 14.13 9.70
N GLY A 42 -4.04 14.31 8.36
CA GLY A 42 -3.32 15.39 7.69
C GLY A 42 -3.82 16.77 8.12
N GLU A 43 -5.13 16.97 8.09
CA GLU A 43 -5.80 18.20 8.55
C GLU A 43 -5.50 18.48 10.04
N GLY A 44 -5.49 17.42 10.86
CA GLY A 44 -5.14 17.52 12.28
C GLY A 44 -3.69 17.93 12.51
N HIS A 45 -2.76 17.38 11.73
CA HIS A 45 -1.35 17.73 11.78
C HIS A 45 -1.13 19.21 11.36
N GLU A 46 -1.68 19.62 10.21
CA GLU A 46 -1.63 21.00 9.73
C GLU A 46 -2.21 21.99 10.77
N TRP A 47 -3.36 21.63 11.39
CA TRP A 47 -3.96 22.45 12.43
C TRP A 47 -3.07 22.58 13.67
N ASN A 48 -2.38 21.52 14.09
CA ASN A 48 -1.44 21.57 15.22
C ASN A 48 -0.27 22.49 14.93
N ILE A 49 0.33 22.41 13.73
CA ILE A 49 1.41 23.32 13.30
C ILE A 49 0.90 24.76 13.26
N LYS A 50 -0.28 25.02 12.64
CA LYS A 50 -0.92 26.35 12.63
C LYS A 50 -1.05 26.93 14.04
N ARG A 51 -1.54 26.11 15.00
CA ARG A 51 -1.73 26.53 16.38
C ARG A 51 -0.40 26.85 17.08
N GLU A 52 0.62 26.07 16.82
CA GLU A 52 1.94 26.28 17.40
C GLU A 52 2.60 27.55 16.88
N LEU A 53 2.56 27.77 15.57
CA LEU A 53 3.06 28.99 14.94
C LEU A 53 2.28 30.23 15.41
N ALA A 54 0.96 30.15 15.55
CA ALA A 54 0.14 31.26 16.02
C ALA A 54 0.37 31.64 17.49
N ARG A 55 1.02 30.79 18.32
CA ARG A 55 1.42 31.14 19.70
C ARG A 55 2.63 32.05 19.74
N GLN A 56 3.47 31.99 18.72
CA GLN A 56 4.76 32.69 18.67
C GLN A 56 4.76 33.88 17.73
N TYR A 57 3.93 33.84 16.69
CA TYR A 57 3.91 34.81 15.59
C TYR A 57 2.49 35.27 15.27
N GLN A 58 2.38 36.47 14.69
CA GLN A 58 1.13 36.96 14.13
C GLN A 58 0.83 36.17 12.83
N LEU A 59 -0.18 35.30 12.88
CA LEU A 59 -0.64 34.51 11.74
C LEU A 59 -1.94 35.08 11.19
N VAL A 60 -1.98 35.29 9.87
CA VAL A 60 -3.15 35.83 9.14
C VAL A 60 -3.51 34.85 8.03
N GLU A 61 -4.80 34.49 7.92
CA GLU A 61 -5.30 33.63 6.86
C GLU A 61 -5.59 34.41 5.57
N ALA A 62 -5.05 33.95 4.44
CA ALA A 62 -5.33 34.54 3.15
C ALA A 62 -6.61 33.96 2.54
N VAL A 63 -7.38 34.76 1.84
CA VAL A 63 -8.66 34.36 1.20
C VAL A 63 -8.58 34.40 -0.33
N SER A 64 -7.53 34.97 -0.90
CA SER A 64 -7.29 35.06 -2.35
C SER A 64 -5.83 35.36 -2.64
N GLU A 65 -5.43 35.27 -3.90
CA GLU A 65 -4.08 35.68 -4.35
C GLU A 65 -3.80 37.19 -4.10
N ASP A 66 -4.77 38.05 -4.45
CA ASP A 66 -4.62 39.49 -4.18
C ASP A 66 -4.47 39.78 -2.69
N HIS A 67 -5.22 39.10 -1.84
CA HIS A 67 -5.07 39.22 -0.39
C HIS A 67 -3.70 38.69 0.08
N THR A 68 -3.21 37.59 -0.48
CA THR A 68 -1.86 37.06 -0.18
C THR A 68 -0.81 38.12 -0.51
N ARG A 69 -0.88 38.74 -1.69
CA ARG A 69 0.04 39.81 -2.13
C ARG A 69 -0.01 41.01 -1.19
N ALA A 70 -1.20 41.49 -0.85
CA ALA A 70 -1.38 42.60 0.08
C ALA A 70 -0.80 42.29 1.47
N LEU A 71 -0.98 41.07 1.99
CA LEU A 71 -0.39 40.65 3.26
C LEU A 71 1.14 40.56 3.20
N MET A 72 1.72 40.11 2.08
CA MET A 72 3.16 40.07 1.88
C MET A 72 3.75 41.53 1.84
N GLU A 73 3.11 42.47 1.14
CA GLU A 73 3.47 43.85 1.08
C GLU A 73 3.36 44.54 2.45
N ALA A 74 2.34 44.23 3.23
CA ALA A 74 2.14 44.68 4.59
C ALA A 74 3.15 44.08 5.59
N GLY A 75 3.93 43.09 5.20
CA GLY A 75 4.93 42.44 6.04
C GLY A 75 4.37 41.52 7.10
N ALA A 76 3.25 40.83 6.85
CA ALA A 76 2.67 39.86 7.75
C ALA A 76 3.70 38.78 8.12
N GLN A 77 3.79 38.42 9.40
CA GLN A 77 4.82 37.47 9.88
C GLN A 77 4.59 36.06 9.31
N ILE A 78 3.35 35.56 9.36
CA ILE A 78 2.95 34.30 8.76
C ILE A 78 1.62 34.46 8.04
N ILE A 79 1.58 34.03 6.78
CA ILE A 79 0.36 33.99 5.98
C ILE A 79 -0.04 32.49 5.85
N TYR A 80 -1.20 32.14 6.37
CA TYR A 80 -1.77 30.80 6.29
C TYR A 80 -2.60 30.65 5.01
N GLN A 81 -2.40 29.54 4.28
CA GLN A 81 -3.11 29.20 3.04
C GLN A 81 -2.96 30.27 1.95
N GLY A 82 -1.75 30.86 1.86
CA GLY A 82 -1.44 31.89 0.87
C GLY A 82 -1.46 31.33 -0.55
N GLN A 83 -2.20 31.97 -1.46
CA GLN A 83 -2.26 31.59 -2.86
C GLN A 83 -1.24 32.35 -3.69
N LEU A 84 -0.48 31.62 -4.51
CA LEU A 84 0.52 32.12 -5.43
C LEU A 84 0.21 31.63 -6.85
N SER A 85 0.44 32.46 -7.88
CA SER A 85 0.33 32.01 -9.26
C SER A 85 1.38 32.65 -10.17
N GLU A 86 1.78 31.93 -11.22
CA GLU A 86 2.61 32.41 -12.32
C GLU A 86 2.24 31.68 -13.61
N GLY A 87 1.76 32.42 -14.61
CA GLY A 87 1.35 31.87 -15.90
C GLY A 87 0.20 30.84 -15.75
N ASP A 88 0.48 29.58 -16.03
CA ASP A 88 -0.48 28.47 -15.95
C ASP A 88 -0.39 27.67 -14.63
N ILE A 89 0.44 28.11 -13.68
CA ILE A 89 0.76 27.39 -12.44
C ILE A 89 0.10 28.08 -11.25
N ILE A 90 -0.48 27.32 -10.32
CA ILE A 90 -1.01 27.79 -9.04
C ILE A 90 -0.42 26.93 -7.91
N GLY A 91 -0.01 27.60 -6.84
CA GLY A 91 0.42 26.98 -5.59
C GLY A 91 -0.33 27.59 -4.41
N LYS A 92 -0.63 26.76 -3.41
CA LYS A 92 -1.25 27.19 -2.16
C LYS A 92 -0.53 26.50 -1.00
N PRO A 93 0.68 27.01 -0.61
CA PRO A 93 1.38 26.50 0.57
C PRO A 93 0.54 26.70 1.83
N ASP A 94 0.68 25.80 2.80
CA ASP A 94 0.01 25.91 4.08
C ASP A 94 0.45 27.19 4.81
N PHE A 95 1.75 27.51 4.71
CA PHE A 95 2.32 28.69 5.35
C PHE A 95 3.29 29.43 4.42
N LEU A 96 3.24 30.78 4.44
CA LEU A 96 4.28 31.66 3.96
C LEU A 96 4.88 32.37 5.17
N ILE A 97 6.14 32.09 5.47
CA ILE A 97 6.84 32.56 6.67
C ILE A 97 7.79 33.70 6.28
N ARG A 98 7.62 34.88 6.88
CA ARG A 98 8.48 36.01 6.66
C ARG A 98 9.79 35.89 7.42
N LEU A 99 10.90 35.95 6.72
CA LEU A 99 12.25 35.94 7.29
C LEU A 99 12.68 37.38 7.72
N GLU A 100 13.75 37.46 8.49
CA GLU A 100 14.35 38.74 8.91
C GLU A 100 14.77 39.61 7.69
N SER A 101 15.16 38.98 6.58
CA SER A 101 15.45 39.65 5.30
C SER A 101 14.24 40.35 4.68
N GLY A 102 13.03 40.07 5.16
CA GLY A 102 11.79 40.55 4.58
C GLY A 102 11.24 39.62 3.47
N GLN A 103 12.00 38.63 3.03
CA GLN A 103 11.55 37.62 2.05
C GLN A 103 10.62 36.58 2.70
N TYR A 104 9.79 35.95 1.87
CA TYR A 104 8.90 34.88 2.32
C TYR A 104 9.43 33.51 1.90
N GLN A 105 9.35 32.55 2.81
CA GLN A 105 9.66 31.13 2.63
C GLN A 105 8.36 30.32 2.67
N ALA A 106 8.14 29.44 1.69
CA ALA A 106 7.00 28.54 1.70
C ALA A 106 7.22 27.38 2.67
N ALA A 107 6.16 26.93 3.32
CA ALA A 107 6.19 25.76 4.18
C ALA A 107 4.87 24.97 4.08
N ASP A 108 4.95 23.65 4.22
CA ASP A 108 3.81 22.74 4.21
C ASP A 108 3.88 21.73 5.37
N ALA A 109 2.73 21.34 5.89
CA ALA A 109 2.59 20.28 6.88
C ALA A 109 2.32 18.95 6.16
N LYS A 110 3.12 17.91 6.46
CA LYS A 110 2.99 16.61 5.83
C LYS A 110 3.06 15.48 6.87
N LEU A 111 2.08 14.57 6.89
CA LEU A 111 2.12 13.37 7.74
C LEU A 111 3.24 12.40 7.37
N ALA A 112 3.95 12.62 6.26
CA ALA A 112 5.07 11.80 5.85
C ALA A 112 6.17 11.77 6.92
N ARG A 113 6.91 10.66 6.97
CA ARG A 113 8.05 10.47 7.88
C ARG A 113 9.37 11.02 7.33
N SER A 114 9.41 11.30 6.02
CA SER A 114 10.53 11.98 5.34
C SER A 114 10.03 12.80 4.16
N GLU A 115 10.85 13.74 3.73
CA GLU A 115 10.65 14.60 2.56
C GLU A 115 10.98 13.91 1.23
N GLU A 116 11.54 12.70 1.26
CA GLU A 116 12.03 11.98 0.06
C GLU A 116 10.93 11.61 -0.94
N LYS A 117 9.66 11.66 -0.52
CA LYS A 117 8.53 11.39 -1.41
C LYS A 117 8.48 12.39 -2.56
N LYS A 118 8.47 11.88 -3.79
CA LYS A 118 8.47 12.70 -5.00
C LYS A 118 7.34 13.73 -5.08
N GLU A 119 6.15 13.38 -4.59
CA GLU A 119 5.01 14.30 -4.55
C GLU A 119 5.30 15.51 -3.65
N ILE A 120 5.98 15.31 -2.51
CA ILE A 120 6.37 16.39 -1.59
C ILE A 120 7.42 17.29 -2.27
N GLN A 121 8.46 16.69 -2.83
CA GLN A 121 9.52 17.40 -3.52
C GLN A 121 8.99 18.27 -4.66
N ILE A 122 8.12 17.71 -5.53
CA ILE A 122 7.53 18.46 -6.64
C ILE A 122 6.62 19.57 -6.13
N GLN A 123 5.75 19.29 -5.17
CA GLN A 123 4.81 20.27 -4.63
C GLN A 123 5.55 21.48 -4.03
N LEU A 124 6.52 21.24 -3.17
CA LEU A 124 7.28 22.32 -2.52
C LEU A 124 8.26 23.00 -3.49
N GLY A 125 8.83 22.26 -4.44
CA GLY A 125 9.62 22.84 -5.52
C GLY A 125 8.81 23.83 -6.38
N ILE A 126 7.51 23.57 -6.61
CA ILE A 126 6.59 24.50 -7.27
C ILE A 126 6.41 25.77 -6.42
N TYR A 127 6.24 25.65 -5.12
CA TYR A 127 6.12 26.83 -4.25
C TYR A 127 7.38 27.68 -4.27
N ARG A 128 8.58 27.05 -4.25
CA ARG A 128 9.87 27.75 -4.44
C ARG A 128 9.89 28.52 -5.75
N LYS A 129 9.49 27.86 -6.85
CA LYS A 129 9.44 28.48 -8.20
C LYS A 129 8.52 29.70 -8.21
N LEU A 130 7.32 29.60 -7.64
CA LEU A 130 6.34 30.68 -7.59
C LEU A 130 6.80 31.88 -6.74
N LEU A 131 7.59 31.64 -5.68
CA LEU A 131 8.18 32.72 -4.89
C LEU A 131 9.38 33.38 -5.59
N GLY A 132 10.12 32.67 -6.42
CA GLY A 132 11.20 33.16 -7.27
C GLY A 132 12.37 33.81 -6.53
N ASN A 133 12.53 33.58 -5.23
CA ASN A 133 13.50 34.23 -4.37
C ASN A 133 14.71 33.35 -3.99
N GLY A 134 14.80 32.15 -4.51
CA GLY A 134 15.91 31.22 -4.31
C GLY A 134 15.95 30.52 -2.94
N LEU A 135 14.97 30.76 -2.05
CA LEU A 135 14.91 30.12 -0.73
C LEU A 135 14.39 28.66 -0.85
N ASN A 136 14.88 27.78 0.03
CA ASN A 136 14.32 26.44 0.19
C ASN A 136 12.90 26.51 0.76
N ALA A 137 12.06 25.52 0.47
CA ALA A 137 10.76 25.38 1.10
C ALA A 137 10.88 24.45 2.32
N LEU A 138 10.12 24.72 3.38
CA LEU A 138 10.11 23.91 4.61
C LEU A 138 9.03 22.82 4.57
N VAL A 139 9.31 21.69 5.20
CA VAL A 139 8.35 20.61 5.44
C VAL A 139 8.27 20.34 6.94
N PHE A 140 7.09 20.51 7.52
CA PHE A 140 6.78 20.06 8.88
C PHE A 140 6.30 18.60 8.81
N LEU A 141 7.18 17.67 9.13
CA LEU A 141 6.90 16.24 9.04
C LEU A 141 6.02 15.73 10.19
N GLY A 142 5.32 14.62 9.95
CA GLY A 142 4.52 13.93 10.97
C GLY A 142 5.34 13.40 12.15
N THR A 143 6.65 13.24 11.99
CA THR A 143 7.62 12.91 13.07
C THR A 143 7.92 14.06 14.02
N GLY A 144 7.48 15.28 13.68
CA GLY A 144 7.85 16.50 14.40
C GLY A 144 9.14 17.15 13.89
N ASP A 145 9.84 16.52 12.95
CA ASP A 145 11.03 17.11 12.32
C ASP A 145 10.64 18.19 11.31
N VAL A 146 11.54 19.12 11.09
CA VAL A 146 11.43 20.13 10.03
C VAL A 146 12.60 19.95 9.07
N THR A 147 12.27 19.74 7.79
CA THR A 147 13.25 19.55 6.73
C THR A 147 13.07 20.58 5.62
N GLU A 148 13.99 20.60 4.66
CA GLU A 148 13.98 21.59 3.58
C GLU A 148 14.00 20.90 2.22
N ILE A 149 13.32 21.51 1.24
CA ILE A 149 13.38 21.15 -0.18
C ILE A 149 14.05 22.30 -0.95
N GLY A 150 15.17 22.00 -1.60
CA GLY A 150 15.98 22.94 -2.33
C GLY A 150 15.94 22.75 -3.86
N GLU A 151 17.06 23.09 -4.52
CA GLU A 151 17.22 23.04 -5.99
C GLU A 151 17.21 21.61 -6.55
N GLU A 152 17.43 20.59 -5.71
CA GLU A 152 17.38 19.18 -6.09
C GLU A 152 16.02 18.77 -6.66
N ALA A 153 14.94 19.46 -6.28
CA ALA A 153 13.59 19.22 -6.78
C ALA A 153 13.33 19.82 -8.19
N ASP A 154 14.11 20.80 -8.62
CA ASP A 154 13.82 21.64 -9.80
C ASP A 154 13.68 20.81 -11.09
N LYS A 155 14.53 19.78 -11.26
CA LYS A 155 14.46 18.88 -12.42
C LYS A 155 13.14 18.09 -12.46
N ASP A 156 12.66 17.61 -11.33
CA ASP A 156 11.40 16.86 -11.24
C ASP A 156 10.20 17.81 -11.41
N VAL A 157 10.30 19.05 -10.93
CA VAL A 157 9.30 20.11 -11.16
C VAL A 157 9.17 20.42 -12.65
N GLU A 158 10.26 20.69 -13.37
CA GLU A 158 10.21 20.98 -14.80
C GLU A 158 9.63 19.80 -15.60
N LYS A 159 10.04 18.57 -15.29
CA LYS A 159 9.48 17.37 -15.91
C LYS A 159 7.97 17.25 -15.65
N PHE A 160 7.53 17.50 -14.43
CA PHE A 160 6.12 17.50 -14.06
C PHE A 160 5.34 18.55 -14.86
N LEU A 161 5.79 19.81 -14.86
CA LEU A 161 5.12 20.91 -15.55
C LEU A 161 5.03 20.67 -17.07
N GLN A 162 6.12 20.21 -17.69
CA GLN A 162 6.11 19.85 -19.11
C GLN A 162 5.09 18.73 -19.38
N SER A 163 5.13 17.64 -18.63
CA SER A 163 4.20 16.53 -18.80
C SER A 163 2.74 16.93 -18.56
N MET A 164 2.48 17.80 -17.58
CA MET A 164 1.13 18.32 -17.33
C MET A 164 0.59 19.12 -18.52
N ARG A 165 1.42 20.00 -19.11
CA ARG A 165 1.02 20.76 -20.32
C ARG A 165 0.69 19.85 -21.49
N GLU A 166 1.48 18.79 -21.69
CA GLU A 166 1.23 17.76 -22.71
C GLU A 166 -0.11 17.05 -22.43
N ILE A 167 -0.36 16.60 -21.20
CA ILE A 167 -1.61 15.92 -20.82
C ILE A 167 -2.83 16.86 -20.98
N LEU A 168 -2.72 18.12 -20.54
CA LEU A 168 -3.80 19.08 -20.66
C LEU A 168 -4.13 19.46 -22.12
N ALA A 169 -3.19 19.28 -23.05
CA ALA A 169 -3.41 19.48 -24.50
C ALA A 169 -4.07 18.27 -25.17
N MET A 170 -4.17 17.11 -24.50
CA MET A 170 -4.76 15.91 -25.08
C MET A 170 -6.29 16.03 -25.20
N LYS A 171 -6.84 15.60 -26.33
CA LYS A 171 -8.30 15.56 -26.57
C LYS A 171 -9.00 14.34 -25.99
N ALA A 172 -8.23 13.33 -25.57
CA ALA A 172 -8.71 12.08 -25.01
C ALA A 172 -7.74 11.61 -23.91
N MET A 173 -8.23 10.76 -23.01
CA MET A 173 -7.42 10.17 -21.96
C MET A 173 -6.21 9.43 -22.57
N PRO A 174 -5.00 9.67 -22.05
CA PRO A 174 -3.81 8.96 -22.49
C PRO A 174 -3.97 7.46 -22.27
N GLN A 175 -3.38 6.65 -23.15
CA GLN A 175 -3.35 5.20 -22.93
C GLN A 175 -2.52 4.89 -21.69
N VAL A 176 -3.13 4.17 -20.78
CA VAL A 176 -2.49 3.71 -19.53
C VAL A 176 -2.54 2.19 -19.46
N ARG A 177 -1.69 1.61 -18.61
CA ARG A 177 -1.66 0.18 -18.34
C ARG A 177 -2.22 -0.11 -16.96
N TYR A 178 -2.80 -1.28 -16.81
CA TYR A 178 -3.20 -1.75 -15.49
C TYR A 178 -1.96 -1.97 -14.61
N SER A 179 -2.09 -1.62 -13.34
CA SER A 179 -1.12 -1.90 -12.29
C SER A 179 -1.89 -2.27 -11.03
N GLU A 180 -1.72 -3.49 -10.54
CA GLU A 180 -2.43 -3.97 -9.35
C GLU A 180 -2.28 -3.00 -8.17
N SER A 181 -1.06 -2.57 -7.86
CA SER A 181 -0.78 -1.68 -6.73
C SER A 181 -1.34 -0.27 -6.86
N LYS A 182 -1.55 0.21 -8.10
CA LYS A 182 -2.05 1.57 -8.34
C LYS A 182 -3.54 1.60 -8.66
N CYS A 183 -3.99 0.71 -9.56
CA CYS A 183 -5.36 0.78 -10.08
C CYS A 183 -6.41 0.29 -9.09
N ARG A 184 -6.08 -0.71 -8.26
CA ARG A 184 -7.04 -1.30 -7.33
C ARG A 184 -7.64 -0.29 -6.34
N ALA A 185 -6.83 0.62 -5.83
CA ALA A 185 -7.24 1.70 -4.92
C ALA A 185 -7.56 3.02 -5.65
N CYS A 186 -7.55 3.03 -6.99
CA CYS A 186 -7.80 4.24 -7.76
C CYS A 186 -9.31 4.55 -7.83
N THR A 187 -9.68 5.79 -7.52
CA THR A 187 -11.08 6.27 -7.58
C THR A 187 -11.74 6.15 -8.96
N TYR A 188 -10.94 5.98 -10.03
CA TYR A 188 -11.41 5.82 -11.42
C TYR A 188 -11.29 4.38 -11.94
N PHE A 189 -11.03 3.39 -11.07
CA PHE A 189 -10.83 2.03 -11.53
C PHE A 189 -12.07 1.44 -12.21
N ASN A 190 -13.27 1.82 -11.78
CA ASN A 190 -14.53 1.47 -12.41
C ASN A 190 -14.63 1.93 -13.87
N ILE A 191 -13.98 3.03 -14.26
CA ILE A 191 -13.92 3.56 -15.63
C ILE A 191 -12.85 2.82 -16.44
N CYS A 192 -11.69 2.57 -15.83
CA CYS A 192 -10.54 2.00 -16.55
C CYS A 192 -10.61 0.48 -16.70
N LYS A 193 -11.13 -0.25 -15.69
CA LYS A 193 -11.17 -1.72 -15.68
C LYS A 193 -11.88 -2.31 -16.92
N PRO A 194 -13.09 -1.87 -17.32
CA PRO A 194 -13.75 -2.39 -18.51
C PRO A 194 -12.94 -2.17 -19.80
N GLN A 195 -12.17 -1.07 -19.87
CA GLN A 195 -11.31 -0.77 -21.03
C GLN A 195 -10.11 -1.72 -21.08
N PHE A 196 -9.49 -2.03 -19.95
CA PHE A 196 -8.40 -3.00 -19.88
C PHE A 196 -8.88 -4.40 -20.26
N GLU A 197 -10.05 -4.82 -19.76
CA GLU A 197 -10.65 -6.12 -20.08
C GLU A 197 -11.04 -6.23 -21.56
N ALA A 198 -11.69 -5.21 -22.12
CA ALA A 198 -12.08 -5.18 -23.54
C ALA A 198 -10.87 -5.22 -24.47
N LYS A 199 -9.77 -4.58 -24.09
CA LYS A 199 -8.51 -4.60 -24.85
C LYS A 199 -7.78 -5.94 -24.71
N GLY A 200 -8.06 -6.73 -23.67
CA GLY A 200 -7.26 -7.90 -23.28
C GLY A 200 -5.85 -7.50 -22.85
N GLU A 201 -5.75 -6.45 -22.02
CA GLU A 201 -4.50 -5.86 -21.58
C GLU A 201 -3.63 -6.87 -20.81
N LEU A 202 -2.40 -7.08 -21.29
CA LEU A 202 -1.49 -8.11 -20.76
C LEU A 202 -1.18 -7.96 -19.26
N THR A 203 -1.14 -6.73 -18.77
CA THR A 203 -0.82 -6.46 -17.36
C THR A 203 -1.94 -6.81 -16.38
N LEU A 204 -3.11 -7.25 -16.84
CA LEU A 204 -4.14 -7.89 -16.02
C LEU A 204 -3.70 -9.28 -15.51
N LEU A 205 -2.72 -9.89 -16.18
CA LEU A 205 -2.22 -11.21 -15.77
C LEU A 205 -1.18 -11.08 -14.66
N TYR A 206 -1.31 -11.94 -13.68
CA TYR A 206 -0.28 -12.07 -12.64
C TYR A 206 1.10 -12.35 -13.26
N GLY A 207 2.11 -11.63 -12.81
CA GLY A 207 3.50 -11.79 -13.28
C GLY A 207 3.86 -11.06 -14.57
N ILE A 208 2.93 -10.33 -15.19
CA ILE A 208 3.20 -9.49 -16.37
C ILE A 208 3.18 -8.01 -15.94
N ASP A 209 4.34 -7.41 -15.78
CA ASP A 209 4.46 -5.97 -15.56
C ASP A 209 4.46 -5.17 -16.87
N SER A 210 4.47 -3.85 -16.79
CA SER A 210 4.47 -2.97 -17.96
C SER A 210 5.70 -3.16 -18.87
N ARG A 211 6.85 -3.59 -18.31
CA ARG A 211 8.07 -3.83 -19.09
C ARG A 211 8.01 -5.15 -19.83
N ALA A 212 7.48 -6.19 -19.20
CA ALA A 212 7.22 -7.48 -19.82
C ALA A 212 6.18 -7.32 -20.95
N ALA A 213 5.08 -6.61 -20.71
CA ALA A 213 4.04 -6.34 -21.70
C ALA A 213 4.61 -5.61 -22.93
N LEU A 214 5.40 -4.54 -22.73
CA LEU A 214 6.08 -3.84 -23.82
C LEU A 214 7.00 -4.73 -24.64
N GLY A 215 7.70 -5.66 -23.98
CA GLY A 215 8.57 -6.62 -24.65
C GLY A 215 7.80 -7.64 -25.49
N LEU A 216 6.66 -8.12 -24.99
CA LEU A 216 5.76 -9.03 -25.70
C LEU A 216 5.09 -8.33 -26.91
N GLU A 217 4.63 -7.09 -26.75
CA GLU A 217 4.03 -6.28 -27.83
C GLU A 217 4.99 -6.07 -29.01
N LYS A 218 6.28 -5.87 -28.74
CA LYS A 218 7.30 -5.77 -29.80
C LYS A 218 7.44 -7.04 -30.63
N GLN A 219 7.02 -8.18 -30.07
CA GLN A 219 6.99 -9.48 -30.75
C GLN A 219 5.59 -9.79 -31.36
N GLY A 220 4.66 -8.80 -31.36
CA GLY A 220 3.31 -8.97 -31.88
C GLY A 220 2.32 -9.63 -30.93
N ILE A 221 2.72 -9.90 -29.66
CA ILE A 221 1.89 -10.47 -28.59
C ILE A 221 1.38 -9.29 -27.74
N ASP A 222 0.30 -8.64 -28.17
CA ASP A 222 -0.23 -7.40 -27.61
C ASP A 222 -1.50 -7.58 -26.76
N THR A 223 -2.01 -8.84 -26.67
CA THR A 223 -3.21 -9.17 -25.89
C THR A 223 -3.05 -10.49 -25.15
N ILE A 224 -3.85 -10.66 -24.08
CA ILE A 224 -3.92 -11.93 -23.31
C ILE A 224 -4.25 -13.10 -24.25
N ARG A 225 -5.14 -12.92 -25.23
CA ARG A 225 -5.52 -13.96 -26.19
C ARG A 225 -4.32 -14.41 -27.02
N LYS A 226 -3.56 -13.47 -27.60
CA LYS A 226 -2.38 -13.81 -28.36
C LYS A 226 -1.30 -14.49 -27.52
N LEU A 227 -1.16 -14.12 -26.23
CA LEU A 227 -0.25 -14.78 -25.32
C LEU A 227 -0.72 -16.22 -25.00
N ALA A 228 -2.02 -16.44 -24.78
CA ALA A 228 -2.58 -17.77 -24.55
C ALA A 228 -2.36 -18.73 -25.74
N ASP A 229 -2.40 -18.20 -26.95
CA ASP A 229 -2.23 -18.98 -28.20
C ASP A 229 -0.75 -19.09 -28.62
N ALA A 230 0.18 -18.39 -27.94
CA ALA A 230 1.59 -18.37 -28.32
C ALA A 230 2.31 -19.67 -27.93
N ASN A 231 3.32 -20.05 -28.75
CA ASN A 231 4.27 -21.11 -28.38
C ASN A 231 5.35 -20.53 -27.47
N PRO A 232 5.49 -20.98 -26.21
CA PRO A 232 6.47 -20.45 -25.27
C PRO A 232 7.92 -20.53 -25.76
N ALA A 233 8.24 -21.52 -26.61
CA ALA A 233 9.57 -21.69 -27.17
C ALA A 233 9.94 -20.62 -28.24
N GLN A 234 8.92 -19.98 -28.82
CA GLN A 234 9.09 -18.94 -29.84
C GLN A 234 9.06 -17.50 -29.27
N ILE A 235 8.67 -17.35 -27.99
CA ILE A 235 8.71 -16.06 -27.31
C ILE A 235 10.17 -15.75 -26.95
N GLU A 236 10.68 -14.60 -27.36
CA GLU A 236 12.00 -14.12 -26.95
C GLU A 236 11.99 -13.65 -25.49
N ASP A 237 13.16 -13.66 -24.85
CA ASP A 237 13.32 -13.18 -23.49
C ASP A 237 12.99 -11.68 -23.38
N VAL A 238 12.10 -11.36 -22.47
CA VAL A 238 11.74 -9.99 -22.12
C VAL A 238 11.98 -9.76 -20.62
N PRO A 239 12.03 -8.52 -20.14
CA PRO A 239 12.17 -8.26 -18.71
C PRO A 239 11.14 -9.08 -17.89
N TYR A 240 11.60 -9.70 -16.81
CA TYR A 240 10.86 -10.63 -15.91
C TYR A 240 10.43 -11.98 -16.51
N LEU A 241 10.40 -12.16 -17.84
CA LEU A 241 10.06 -13.44 -18.50
C LEU A 241 11.30 -14.04 -19.18
N LYS A 242 12.42 -14.09 -18.49
CA LYS A 242 13.66 -14.70 -18.98
C LYS A 242 13.64 -16.22 -18.75
N GLY A 243 13.98 -16.96 -19.80
CA GLY A 243 14.02 -18.41 -19.80
C GLY A 243 12.67 -19.07 -20.11
N TYR A 244 12.73 -20.30 -20.60
CA TYR A 244 11.55 -21.06 -21.06
C TYR A 244 10.47 -21.22 -19.99
N GLU A 245 10.82 -21.57 -18.75
CA GLU A 245 9.87 -21.82 -17.67
C GLU A 245 8.97 -20.60 -17.36
N LYS A 246 9.56 -19.40 -17.32
CA LYS A 246 8.79 -18.18 -17.05
C LYS A 246 7.84 -17.83 -18.21
N ARG A 247 8.30 -18.03 -19.45
CA ARG A 247 7.46 -17.81 -20.63
C ARG A 247 6.34 -18.84 -20.72
N TYR A 248 6.62 -20.11 -20.43
CA TYR A 248 5.64 -21.17 -20.36
C TYR A 248 4.58 -20.88 -19.29
N ARG A 249 5.01 -20.46 -18.11
CA ARG A 249 4.11 -20.02 -17.04
C ARG A 249 3.21 -18.86 -17.47
N ALA A 250 3.77 -17.84 -18.15
CA ALA A 250 2.99 -16.71 -18.65
C ALA A 250 1.90 -17.14 -19.65
N VAL A 251 2.23 -18.07 -20.56
CA VAL A 251 1.25 -18.65 -21.49
C VAL A 251 0.16 -19.41 -20.75
N LEU A 252 0.50 -20.22 -19.73
CA LEU A 252 -0.48 -20.92 -18.91
C LEU A 252 -1.36 -19.94 -18.12
N GLN A 253 -0.78 -18.87 -17.58
CA GLN A 253 -1.54 -17.82 -16.88
C GLN A 253 -2.54 -17.14 -17.82
N ALA A 254 -2.16 -16.91 -19.08
CA ALA A 254 -3.07 -16.38 -20.10
C ALA A 254 -4.19 -17.38 -20.49
N LYS A 255 -3.91 -18.68 -20.52
CA LYS A 255 -4.93 -19.71 -20.74
C LYS A 255 -5.90 -19.75 -19.56
N SER A 256 -5.39 -19.84 -18.32
CA SER A 256 -6.20 -19.83 -17.09
C SER A 256 -7.15 -18.64 -17.00
N TYR A 257 -6.78 -17.49 -17.55
CA TYR A 257 -7.63 -16.29 -17.59
C TYR A 257 -8.94 -16.51 -18.37
N PHE A 258 -8.95 -17.39 -19.38
CA PHE A 258 -10.12 -17.66 -20.21
C PHE A 258 -10.92 -18.88 -19.80
N ASP A 259 -10.25 -19.95 -19.39
CA ASP A 259 -10.87 -21.26 -19.14
C ASP A 259 -10.97 -21.60 -17.65
N ASP A 260 -10.46 -20.71 -16.79
CA ASP A 260 -10.52 -20.89 -15.35
C ASP A 260 -9.78 -22.17 -14.89
N SER A 261 -8.76 -22.58 -15.67
CA SER A 261 -8.01 -23.81 -15.43
C SER A 261 -6.90 -23.59 -14.38
N ILE A 262 -6.57 -24.68 -13.68
CA ILE A 262 -5.47 -24.76 -12.72
C ILE A 262 -4.37 -25.62 -13.34
N HIS A 263 -3.14 -25.09 -13.43
CA HIS A 263 -2.02 -25.86 -14.00
C HIS A 263 -0.98 -26.15 -12.92
N GLN A 264 -0.68 -27.43 -12.73
CA GLN A 264 0.41 -27.88 -11.87
C GLN A 264 1.72 -27.85 -12.66
N LEU A 265 2.69 -27.07 -12.19
CA LEU A 265 4.04 -27.01 -12.79
C LEU A 265 5.00 -27.99 -12.16
N LYS A 266 4.93 -28.11 -10.82
CA LYS A 266 5.76 -29.00 -9.99
C LYS A 266 4.93 -29.58 -8.86
N PRO A 267 5.26 -30.75 -8.31
CA PRO A 267 4.67 -31.24 -7.07
C PRO A 267 4.89 -30.25 -5.92
N ILE A 268 3.87 -30.03 -5.08
CA ILE A 268 4.03 -29.28 -3.83
C ILE A 268 4.31 -30.26 -2.70
N THR A 269 5.39 -30.01 -1.96
CA THR A 269 5.68 -30.71 -0.72
C THR A 269 5.49 -29.75 0.44
N LEU A 270 4.53 -30.06 1.33
CA LEU A 270 4.32 -29.33 2.56
C LEU A 270 5.02 -30.04 3.73
N PRO A 271 5.57 -29.30 4.70
CA PRO A 271 6.15 -29.91 5.89
C PRO A 271 5.15 -30.79 6.63
N ASN A 272 5.66 -31.87 7.23
CA ASN A 272 4.91 -32.64 8.21
C ASN A 272 4.98 -31.94 9.56
N GLY A 273 4.02 -32.18 10.45
CA GLY A 273 4.04 -31.64 11.80
C GLY A 273 2.69 -31.05 12.23
N THR A 274 2.71 -30.41 13.39
CA THR A 274 1.56 -29.65 13.91
C THR A 274 1.61 -28.24 13.39
N TRP A 275 0.61 -27.86 12.63
CA TRP A 275 0.50 -26.54 12.03
C TRP A 275 -0.23 -25.60 12.96
N ILE A 276 0.35 -24.43 13.17
CA ILE A 276 -0.31 -23.26 13.78
C ILE A 276 -0.26 -22.15 12.74
N HIS A 277 -1.43 -21.71 12.33
CA HIS A 277 -1.57 -20.61 11.37
C HIS A 277 -1.57 -19.31 12.13
N PHE A 278 -0.81 -18.32 11.67
CA PHE A 278 -0.80 -17.02 12.31
C PHE A 278 -0.78 -15.88 11.30
N ASP A 279 -1.34 -14.77 11.74
CA ASP A 279 -1.40 -13.52 11.00
C ASP A 279 -1.30 -12.34 11.96
N VAL A 280 -0.86 -11.18 11.46
CA VAL A 280 -0.62 -10.00 12.28
C VAL A 280 -1.30 -8.77 11.70
N GLU A 281 -1.87 -7.96 12.61
CA GLU A 281 -2.42 -6.66 12.28
C GLU A 281 -1.57 -5.54 12.87
N ALA A 282 -1.18 -4.58 12.03
CA ALA A 282 -0.33 -3.49 12.45
C ALA A 282 -0.86 -2.13 12.02
N ASN A 283 -0.66 -1.13 12.89
CA ASN A 283 -0.93 0.27 12.61
C ASN A 283 0.35 0.95 12.06
N PRO A 284 0.41 1.29 10.76
CA PRO A 284 1.54 2.01 10.18
C PRO A 284 1.50 3.52 10.48
N LEU A 285 0.45 4.00 11.13
CA LEU A 285 0.19 5.42 11.43
C LEU A 285 0.52 5.78 12.88
N SER A 286 1.35 4.96 13.54
CA SER A 286 1.73 5.20 14.94
C SER A 286 2.61 6.44 15.11
N ASP A 287 2.47 7.11 16.25
CA ASP A 287 3.11 8.40 16.54
C ASP A 287 4.63 8.31 16.62
N ASN A 288 5.18 7.12 16.96
CA ASN A 288 6.63 6.92 17.09
C ASN A 288 7.36 6.68 15.74
N GLY A 289 6.63 6.72 14.63
CA GLY A 289 7.20 6.53 13.30
C GLY A 289 7.48 5.08 12.91
N GLU A 290 7.17 4.11 13.77
CA GLU A 290 7.32 2.68 13.51
C GLU A 290 5.97 1.98 13.51
N ASP A 291 5.83 0.89 12.75
CA ASP A 291 4.57 0.13 12.76
C ASP A 291 4.32 -0.51 14.12
N HIS A 292 3.15 -0.30 14.69
CA HIS A 292 2.70 -0.93 15.92
C HIS A 292 1.84 -2.16 15.59
N VAL A 293 2.29 -3.36 15.96
CA VAL A 293 1.50 -4.58 15.85
C VAL A 293 0.53 -4.66 17.03
N TYR A 294 -0.74 -4.41 16.78
CA TYR A 294 -1.77 -4.41 17.82
C TYR A 294 -2.46 -5.77 18.00
N LEU A 295 -2.27 -6.70 17.03
CA LEU A 295 -2.85 -8.04 17.09
C LEU A 295 -1.92 -9.08 16.48
N TRP A 296 -1.62 -10.12 17.26
CA TRP A 296 -1.03 -11.36 16.80
C TRP A 296 -2.07 -12.46 16.95
N GLY A 297 -2.66 -12.94 15.86
CA GLY A 297 -3.66 -13.99 15.85
C GLY A 297 -3.05 -15.36 15.53
N LEU A 298 -3.43 -16.38 16.27
CA LEU A 298 -2.86 -17.73 16.20
C LEU A 298 -3.99 -18.76 16.21
N LEU A 299 -4.04 -19.65 15.21
CA LEU A 299 -5.03 -20.70 15.10
C LEU A 299 -4.35 -22.07 15.18
N LYS A 300 -4.63 -22.79 16.26
CA LYS A 300 -4.10 -24.14 16.53
C LYS A 300 -5.15 -25.24 16.30
N PRO A 301 -4.76 -26.53 16.30
CA PRO A 301 -5.75 -27.62 16.35
C PRO A 301 -6.71 -27.49 17.56
N PRO A 302 -8.02 -27.76 17.44
CA PRO A 302 -8.73 -28.36 16.29
C PRO A 302 -9.21 -27.37 15.22
N TYR A 303 -8.61 -26.18 15.09
CA TYR A 303 -8.86 -25.18 14.03
C TYR A 303 -10.31 -24.67 13.99
N ASN A 304 -10.82 -24.24 15.11
CA ASN A 304 -12.14 -23.62 15.25
C ASN A 304 -12.04 -22.35 16.11
N GLY A 305 -13.15 -21.62 16.29
CA GLY A 305 -13.17 -20.37 17.05
C GLY A 305 -12.68 -20.48 18.50
N GLN A 306 -12.78 -21.67 19.14
CA GLN A 306 -12.25 -21.90 20.49
C GLN A 306 -10.73 -22.14 20.51
N ALA A 307 -10.16 -22.51 19.36
CA ALA A 307 -8.72 -22.74 19.20
C ALA A 307 -7.98 -21.52 18.64
N PHE A 308 -8.69 -20.41 18.42
CA PHE A 308 -8.10 -19.13 18.08
C PHE A 308 -7.62 -18.43 19.34
N GLU A 309 -6.32 -18.22 19.43
CA GLU A 309 -5.66 -17.49 20.50
C GLU A 309 -5.11 -16.19 19.92
N TYR A 310 -5.04 -15.14 20.73
CA TYR A 310 -4.52 -13.87 20.25
C TYR A 310 -3.80 -13.08 21.34
N ILE A 311 -2.86 -12.25 20.94
CA ILE A 311 -2.26 -11.20 21.76
C ILE A 311 -2.77 -9.87 21.22
N TRP A 312 -3.33 -9.05 22.09
CA TRP A 312 -3.89 -7.76 21.78
C TRP A 312 -3.23 -6.67 22.59
N THR A 313 -2.95 -5.52 21.98
CA THR A 313 -2.45 -4.32 22.66
C THR A 313 -3.45 -3.18 22.52
N ASP A 314 -3.81 -2.58 23.67
CA ASP A 314 -4.80 -1.50 23.74
C ASP A 314 -4.22 -0.12 23.37
N SER A 315 -2.90 -0.04 23.24
CA SER A 315 -2.20 1.19 22.85
C SER A 315 -0.76 0.89 22.45
N GLU A 316 -0.14 1.82 21.74
CA GLU A 316 1.28 1.77 21.35
C GLU A 316 2.25 1.69 22.55
N LYS A 317 1.81 2.13 23.73
CA LYS A 317 2.62 2.01 24.96
C LYS A 317 2.85 0.56 25.39
N GLN A 318 2.01 -0.37 24.90
CA GLN A 318 2.09 -1.81 25.17
C GLN A 318 2.80 -2.57 24.04
N ASP A 319 3.44 -1.88 23.09
CA ASP A 319 4.07 -2.48 21.92
C ASP A 319 5.07 -3.56 22.29
N ARG A 320 5.98 -3.25 23.23
CA ARG A 320 6.96 -4.20 23.75
C ARG A 320 6.32 -5.37 24.50
N GLU A 321 5.33 -5.08 25.35
CA GLU A 321 4.60 -6.11 26.10
C GLU A 321 3.90 -7.10 25.16
N GLY A 322 3.27 -6.60 24.10
CA GLY A 322 2.65 -7.44 23.07
C GLY A 322 3.66 -8.34 22.37
N TRP A 323 4.82 -7.82 22.02
CA TRP A 323 5.90 -8.59 21.44
C TRP A 323 6.42 -9.68 22.38
N GLU A 324 6.72 -9.35 23.64
CA GLU A 324 7.19 -10.31 24.65
C GLU A 324 6.14 -11.40 24.92
N ALA A 325 4.85 -11.04 24.95
CA ALA A 325 3.75 -12.00 25.08
C ALA A 325 3.64 -12.94 23.85
N PHE A 326 3.86 -12.44 22.63
CA PHE A 326 3.93 -13.28 21.44
C PHE A 326 5.10 -14.27 21.53
N LEU A 327 6.30 -13.82 21.90
CA LEU A 327 7.47 -14.70 22.07
C LEU A 327 7.23 -15.79 23.12
N ALA A 328 6.60 -15.43 24.23
CA ALA A 328 6.24 -16.38 25.30
C ALA A 328 5.24 -17.42 24.81
N LYS A 329 4.22 -17.02 24.01
CA LYS A 329 3.24 -17.92 23.41
C LYS A 329 3.90 -18.87 22.42
N ILE A 330 4.80 -18.39 21.57
CA ILE A 330 5.56 -19.25 20.64
C ILE A 330 6.46 -20.25 21.40
N ALA A 331 7.09 -19.82 22.50
CA ALA A 331 7.88 -20.73 23.35
C ALA A 331 7.01 -21.82 23.99
N GLU A 332 5.78 -21.49 24.43
CA GLU A 332 4.79 -22.46 24.91
C GLU A 332 4.45 -23.52 23.83
N TYR A 333 4.16 -23.08 22.60
CA TYR A 333 3.89 -24.00 21.49
C TYR A 333 5.09 -24.87 21.13
N ARG A 334 6.30 -24.31 21.14
CA ARG A 334 7.54 -25.08 20.91
C ARG A 334 7.74 -26.16 21.96
N ALA A 335 7.35 -25.91 23.21
CA ALA A 335 7.42 -26.91 24.26
C ALA A 335 6.32 -27.99 24.16
N GLN A 336 5.15 -27.62 23.60
CA GLN A 336 4.01 -28.53 23.46
C GLN A 336 4.10 -29.41 22.21
N TYR A 337 4.66 -28.90 21.10
CA TYR A 337 4.69 -29.56 19.80
C TYR A 337 6.13 -29.78 19.33
N THR A 338 6.54 -31.05 19.13
CA THR A 338 7.91 -31.39 18.72
C THR A 338 8.21 -30.97 17.28
N ASP A 339 7.20 -31.08 16.39
CA ASP A 339 7.30 -30.78 14.95
C ASP A 339 6.39 -29.61 14.59
N LEU A 340 6.68 -28.44 15.18
CA LEU A 340 5.86 -27.25 15.00
C LEU A 340 6.14 -26.59 13.65
N VAL A 341 5.08 -26.29 12.91
CA VAL A 341 5.08 -25.44 11.71
C VAL A 341 4.25 -24.20 12.00
N LEU A 342 4.88 -23.01 11.93
CA LEU A 342 4.21 -21.74 12.04
C LEU A 342 3.91 -21.22 10.63
N ALA A 343 2.69 -21.49 10.18
CA ALA A 343 2.26 -21.16 8.83
C ALA A 343 1.72 -19.74 8.74
N HIS A 344 2.21 -19.01 7.78
CA HIS A 344 1.76 -17.66 7.45
C HIS A 344 1.55 -17.53 5.93
N PHE A 345 1.01 -16.40 5.51
CA PHE A 345 0.78 -16.15 4.10
C PHE A 345 1.47 -14.86 3.65
N SER A 346 2.54 -14.99 2.89
CA SER A 346 3.45 -13.94 2.44
C SER A 346 4.57 -13.62 3.46
N GLY A 347 5.47 -12.70 3.09
CA GLY A 347 6.60 -12.35 3.94
C GLY A 347 6.32 -11.29 5.00
N TYR A 348 5.06 -10.83 5.16
CA TYR A 348 4.73 -9.70 6.04
C TYR A 348 4.98 -10.02 7.51
N GLU A 349 4.55 -11.18 7.99
CA GLU A 349 4.70 -11.64 9.36
C GLU A 349 6.18 -11.76 9.73
N VAL A 350 6.97 -12.34 8.84
CA VAL A 350 8.44 -12.47 9.04
C VAL A 350 9.12 -11.10 9.09
N GLN A 351 8.67 -10.15 8.25
CA GLN A 351 9.20 -8.78 8.28
C GLN A 351 8.89 -8.10 9.62
N LYS A 352 7.67 -8.31 10.19
CA LYS A 352 7.33 -7.78 11.51
C LYS A 352 8.17 -8.41 12.62
N ILE A 353 8.36 -9.74 12.61
CA ILE A 353 9.23 -10.43 13.56
C ILE A 353 10.66 -9.85 13.52
N LYS A 354 11.22 -9.64 12.33
CA LYS A 354 12.54 -9.03 12.15
C LYS A 354 12.58 -7.59 12.68
N ALA A 355 11.61 -6.77 12.29
CA ALA A 355 11.54 -5.37 12.72
C ALA A 355 11.44 -5.23 14.25
N TYR A 356 10.69 -6.11 14.92
CA TYR A 356 10.59 -6.12 16.37
C TYR A 356 11.87 -6.64 17.06
N ALA A 357 12.53 -7.63 16.44
CA ALA A 357 13.82 -8.12 16.92
C ALA A 357 14.90 -7.02 16.86
N ASP A 358 14.90 -6.23 15.76
CA ASP A 358 15.79 -5.06 15.60
C ASP A 358 15.43 -3.95 16.60
N ARG A 359 14.17 -3.55 16.68
CA ARG A 359 13.64 -2.48 17.55
C ARG A 359 14.02 -2.69 19.01
N TYR A 360 13.83 -3.92 19.49
CA TYR A 360 14.08 -4.26 20.91
C TYR A 360 15.43 -4.93 21.17
N GLN A 361 16.29 -5.05 20.14
CA GLN A 361 17.62 -5.69 20.21
C GLN A 361 17.54 -7.12 20.79
N MET A 362 16.56 -7.92 20.31
CA MET A 362 16.25 -9.24 20.87
C MET A 362 16.70 -10.40 19.97
N HIS A 363 17.67 -10.21 19.08
CA HIS A 363 18.17 -11.27 18.18
C HIS A 363 18.69 -12.51 18.95
N GLU A 364 19.31 -12.28 20.11
CA GLU A 364 19.84 -13.35 20.96
C GLU A 364 18.76 -14.02 21.84
N HIS A 365 17.51 -13.52 21.81
CA HIS A 365 16.43 -14.16 22.55
C HIS A 365 16.16 -15.57 21.98
N PRO A 366 16.10 -16.65 22.81
CA PRO A 366 16.04 -18.02 22.30
C PRO A 366 14.90 -18.31 21.31
N THR A 367 13.75 -17.67 21.49
CA THR A 367 12.61 -17.82 20.59
C THR A 367 12.86 -17.07 19.27
N VAL A 368 13.44 -15.86 19.32
CA VAL A 368 13.75 -15.06 18.12
C VAL A 368 14.83 -15.75 17.28
N ALA A 369 15.93 -16.19 17.94
CA ALA A 369 17.00 -16.92 17.27
C ALA A 369 16.51 -18.21 16.60
N TRP A 370 15.51 -18.89 17.18
CA TRP A 370 14.88 -20.05 16.56
C TRP A 370 13.95 -19.66 15.42
N LEU A 371 13.11 -18.61 15.57
CA LEU A 371 12.20 -18.15 14.52
C LEU A 371 12.94 -17.67 13.26
N LEU A 372 14.11 -17.05 13.42
CA LEU A 372 14.87 -16.45 12.32
C LEU A 372 16.12 -17.24 11.91
N GLY A 373 16.38 -18.39 12.56
CA GLY A 373 17.54 -19.23 12.32
C GLY A 373 17.33 -20.24 11.16
N ASP A 374 18.37 -21.05 10.89
CA ASP A 374 18.41 -22.00 9.78
C ASP A 374 17.32 -23.11 9.86
N ASN A 375 16.92 -23.48 11.07
CA ASN A 375 15.85 -24.47 11.32
C ASN A 375 14.55 -23.77 11.77
N THR A 376 14.18 -22.70 11.08
CA THR A 376 12.99 -21.94 11.37
C THR A 376 11.72 -22.78 11.24
N PRO A 377 10.76 -22.63 12.17
CA PRO A 377 9.43 -23.22 12.02
C PRO A 377 8.51 -22.42 11.10
N LEU A 378 8.94 -21.20 10.70
CA LEU A 378 8.15 -20.31 9.84
C LEU A 378 8.01 -20.91 8.45
N PHE A 379 6.79 -20.99 7.95
CA PHE A 379 6.48 -21.52 6.65
C PHE A 379 5.53 -20.60 5.88
N ASP A 380 6.06 -19.95 4.83
CA ASP A 380 5.25 -19.14 3.92
C ASP A 380 4.49 -20.06 2.95
N LEU A 381 3.17 -20.16 3.14
CA LEU A 381 2.31 -21.00 2.29
C LEU A 381 2.19 -20.45 0.86
N LEU A 382 2.42 -19.17 0.65
CA LEU A 382 2.34 -18.54 -0.67
C LEU A 382 3.46 -19.00 -1.61
N GLU A 383 4.69 -19.16 -1.09
CA GLU A 383 5.85 -19.45 -1.93
C GLU A 383 5.72 -20.76 -2.72
N PRO A 384 5.40 -21.95 -2.11
CA PRO A 384 5.22 -23.17 -2.89
C PRO A 384 4.03 -23.09 -3.85
N ILE A 385 2.97 -22.35 -3.51
CA ILE A 385 1.85 -22.12 -4.44
C ILE A 385 2.33 -21.33 -5.65
N LYS A 386 3.02 -20.20 -5.45
CA LYS A 386 3.58 -19.40 -6.53
C LYS A 386 4.57 -20.17 -7.38
N GLU A 387 5.36 -21.02 -6.80
CA GLU A 387 6.36 -21.78 -7.54
C GLU A 387 5.73 -22.93 -8.36
N CYS A 388 4.78 -23.64 -7.78
CA CYS A 388 4.34 -24.93 -8.30
C CYS A 388 3.03 -24.91 -9.07
N ILE A 389 2.21 -23.83 -8.95
CA ILE A 389 0.88 -23.79 -9.57
C ILE A 389 0.65 -22.50 -10.32
N VAL A 390 -0.10 -22.60 -11.43
CA VAL A 390 -0.74 -21.46 -12.09
C VAL A 390 -2.22 -21.49 -11.74
N LEU A 391 -2.72 -20.37 -11.21
CA LEU A 391 -4.10 -20.23 -10.74
C LEU A 391 -4.86 -19.21 -11.60
N PRO A 392 -6.18 -19.39 -11.79
CA PRO A 392 -7.04 -18.48 -12.56
C PRO A 392 -7.39 -17.22 -11.74
N VAL A 393 -6.39 -16.55 -11.20
CA VAL A 393 -6.57 -15.35 -10.37
C VAL A 393 -5.72 -14.19 -10.88
N ALA A 394 -6.23 -12.97 -10.72
CA ALA A 394 -5.51 -11.75 -11.12
C ALA A 394 -4.34 -11.44 -10.16
N SER A 395 -4.41 -11.94 -8.92
CA SER A 395 -3.40 -11.75 -7.90
C SER A 395 -3.31 -12.99 -7.01
N TYR A 396 -2.11 -13.34 -6.55
CA TYR A 396 -1.89 -14.44 -5.60
C TYR A 396 -2.04 -13.98 -4.13
N GLY A 397 -2.79 -12.91 -3.87
CA GLY A 397 -3.19 -12.55 -2.52
C GLY A 397 -4.18 -13.55 -1.92
N LEU A 398 -4.13 -13.75 -0.59
CA LEU A 398 -4.91 -14.75 0.13
C LEU A 398 -6.41 -14.72 -0.26
N LYS A 399 -7.03 -13.54 -0.23
CA LYS A 399 -8.45 -13.37 -0.55
C LYS A 399 -8.80 -13.70 -2.00
N TYR A 400 -7.90 -13.43 -2.96
CA TYR A 400 -8.11 -13.78 -4.36
C TYR A 400 -8.15 -15.30 -4.55
N ILE A 401 -7.23 -16.01 -3.89
CA ILE A 401 -7.19 -17.48 -3.97
C ILE A 401 -8.35 -18.09 -3.20
N CYS A 402 -8.56 -17.64 -1.97
CA CYS A 402 -9.54 -18.26 -1.08
C CYS A 402 -11.00 -18.00 -1.50
N LYS A 403 -11.33 -16.81 -2.00
CA LYS A 403 -12.69 -16.49 -2.46
C LYS A 403 -13.05 -17.13 -3.81
N HIS A 404 -12.07 -17.62 -4.57
CA HIS A 404 -12.31 -18.20 -5.89
C HIS A 404 -13.10 -19.51 -5.78
N PRO A 405 -14.25 -19.66 -6.48
CA PRO A 405 -15.17 -20.79 -6.28
C PRO A 405 -14.62 -22.15 -6.67
N LYS A 406 -13.64 -22.21 -7.60
CA LYS A 406 -12.97 -23.44 -8.02
C LYS A 406 -11.71 -23.76 -7.20
N LEU A 407 -11.30 -22.89 -6.28
CA LEU A 407 -10.15 -23.08 -5.42
C LEU A 407 -10.62 -23.42 -4.01
N VAL A 408 -10.38 -22.57 -3.04
CA VAL A 408 -10.73 -22.81 -1.63
C VAL A 408 -12.22 -22.58 -1.35
N ASN A 409 -12.83 -21.63 -2.05
CA ASN A 409 -14.24 -21.24 -1.88
C ASN A 409 -14.59 -20.85 -0.44
N PHE A 410 -13.68 -20.15 0.22
CA PHE A 410 -13.87 -19.62 1.57
C PHE A 410 -14.25 -18.13 1.52
N GLN A 411 -15.22 -17.71 2.35
CA GLN A 411 -15.70 -16.34 2.40
C GLN A 411 -15.42 -15.76 3.79
N TRP A 412 -15.00 -14.50 3.83
CA TRP A 412 -14.89 -13.70 5.05
C TRP A 412 -16.27 -13.23 5.50
N ASP A 413 -16.48 -13.10 6.79
CA ASP A 413 -17.75 -12.61 7.35
C ASP A 413 -18.04 -11.18 6.86
N ASP A 414 -17.02 -10.32 6.74
CA ASP A 414 -17.11 -9.00 6.08
C ASP A 414 -16.41 -9.04 4.72
N SER A 415 -17.20 -9.05 3.64
CA SER A 415 -16.71 -9.18 2.25
C SER A 415 -15.82 -8.00 1.82
N ASP A 416 -16.00 -6.83 2.41
CA ASP A 416 -15.32 -5.58 2.01
C ASP A 416 -14.09 -5.26 2.89
N SER A 417 -13.86 -6.05 3.95
CA SER A 417 -12.73 -5.87 4.84
C SER A 417 -11.39 -6.16 4.15
N GLY A 418 -10.38 -5.35 4.45
CA GLY A 418 -8.99 -5.48 4.00
C GLY A 418 -8.05 -4.98 5.09
N SER A 419 -6.73 -5.10 4.91
CA SER A 419 -5.74 -4.65 5.89
C SER A 419 -5.91 -3.16 6.27
N GLN A 420 -6.25 -2.32 5.31
CA GLN A 420 -6.55 -0.91 5.58
C GLN A 420 -7.81 -0.71 6.42
N TRP A 421 -8.83 -1.56 6.25
CA TRP A 421 -10.04 -1.53 7.07
C TRP A 421 -9.72 -1.84 8.54
N SER A 422 -8.90 -2.85 8.80
CA SER A 422 -8.45 -3.21 10.15
C SER A 422 -7.74 -2.03 10.84
N VAL A 423 -6.87 -1.30 10.13
CA VAL A 423 -6.22 -0.08 10.64
C VAL A 423 -7.24 1.00 11.00
N VAL A 424 -8.24 1.25 10.15
CA VAL A 424 -9.31 2.23 10.45
C VAL A 424 -10.08 1.84 11.71
N GLN A 425 -10.43 0.55 11.85
CA GLN A 425 -11.13 0.06 13.04
C GLN A 425 -10.26 0.25 14.30
N TYR A 426 -8.95 -0.03 14.23
CA TYR A 426 -8.04 0.14 15.36
C TYR A 426 -7.85 1.62 15.75
N VAL A 427 -7.66 2.52 14.79
CA VAL A 427 -7.56 3.95 15.07
C VAL A 427 -8.86 4.49 15.70
N ASN A 428 -10.01 4.05 15.20
CA ASN A 428 -11.31 4.37 15.82
C ASN A 428 -11.43 3.78 17.23
N TYR A 429 -10.93 2.55 17.46
CA TYR A 429 -10.86 1.91 18.77
C TYR A 429 -10.04 2.73 19.78
N LEU A 430 -8.90 3.27 19.35
CA LEU A 430 -8.07 4.12 20.22
C LEU A 430 -8.77 5.43 20.62
N GLY A 431 -9.59 6.00 19.74
CA GLY A 431 -10.33 7.24 19.97
C GLY A 431 -11.71 7.07 20.63
N GLU A 432 -12.25 5.83 20.71
CA GLU A 432 -13.61 5.59 21.21
C GLU A 432 -13.64 5.57 22.75
N LEU A 433 -14.52 6.39 23.31
CA LEU A 433 -14.67 6.56 24.75
C LEU A 433 -15.78 5.67 25.34
N ARG A 434 -16.72 5.19 24.54
CA ARG A 434 -17.81 4.33 24.98
C ARG A 434 -17.36 2.88 25.02
N PRO A 435 -17.41 2.21 26.20
CA PRO A 435 -16.88 0.85 26.35
C PRO A 435 -17.50 -0.17 25.38
N ASP A 436 -18.83 -0.11 25.16
CA ASP A 436 -19.53 -1.07 24.30
C ASP A 436 -19.14 -0.93 22.83
N ASP A 437 -18.95 0.29 22.34
CA ASP A 437 -18.53 0.56 20.97
C ASP A 437 -17.05 0.18 20.78
N ARG A 438 -16.21 0.45 21.78
CA ARG A 438 -14.81 0.04 21.80
C ARG A 438 -14.68 -1.49 21.73
N GLU A 439 -15.45 -2.22 22.52
CA GLU A 439 -15.48 -3.68 22.51
C GLU A 439 -16.02 -4.23 21.17
N ARG A 440 -16.96 -3.56 20.54
CA ARG A 440 -17.47 -3.92 19.22
C ARG A 440 -16.39 -3.76 18.15
N LEU A 441 -15.65 -2.65 18.15
CA LEU A 441 -14.53 -2.42 17.22
C LEU A 441 -13.43 -3.49 17.37
N LYS A 442 -13.08 -3.82 18.61
CA LYS A 442 -12.12 -4.91 18.89
C LYS A 442 -12.62 -6.26 18.36
N ARG A 443 -13.87 -6.63 18.62
CA ARG A 443 -14.44 -7.89 18.09
C ARG A 443 -14.43 -7.93 16.57
N ASN A 444 -14.74 -6.84 15.89
CA ASN A 444 -14.69 -6.79 14.44
C ASN A 444 -13.28 -7.09 13.91
N ILE A 445 -12.24 -6.51 14.52
CA ILE A 445 -10.85 -6.77 14.16
C ILE A 445 -10.46 -8.23 14.44
N LEU A 446 -10.88 -8.78 15.60
CA LEU A 446 -10.61 -10.18 15.95
C LEU A 446 -11.28 -11.16 14.98
N THR A 447 -12.52 -10.89 14.57
CA THR A 447 -13.23 -11.70 13.55
C THR A 447 -12.50 -11.64 12.22
N TYR A 448 -12.08 -10.45 11.80
CA TYR A 448 -11.35 -10.25 10.56
C TYR A 448 -10.02 -11.05 10.53
N ASN A 449 -9.21 -10.94 11.59
CA ASN A 449 -7.95 -11.67 11.72
C ASN A 449 -8.18 -13.20 11.85
N PHE A 450 -9.23 -13.62 12.56
CA PHE A 450 -9.62 -15.03 12.60
C PHE A 450 -9.94 -15.58 11.19
N ASP A 451 -10.65 -14.81 10.37
CA ASP A 451 -10.94 -15.19 8.98
C ASP A 451 -9.66 -15.27 8.13
N ASP A 452 -8.67 -14.37 8.33
CA ASP A 452 -7.40 -14.41 7.60
C ASP A 452 -6.60 -15.68 7.97
N VAL A 453 -6.46 -16.01 9.25
CA VAL A 453 -5.78 -17.27 9.67
C VAL A 453 -6.58 -18.53 9.27
N MET A 454 -7.91 -18.47 9.29
CA MET A 454 -8.77 -19.57 8.82
C MET A 454 -8.66 -19.72 7.30
N GLY A 455 -8.61 -18.62 6.56
CA GLY A 455 -8.37 -18.65 5.11
C GLY A 455 -7.04 -19.32 4.78
N THR A 456 -5.97 -18.98 5.51
CA THR A 456 -4.65 -19.64 5.37
C THR A 456 -4.73 -21.14 5.70
N ARG A 457 -5.48 -21.52 6.75
CA ARG A 457 -5.71 -22.93 7.10
C ARG A 457 -6.50 -23.66 6.00
N LYS A 458 -7.55 -23.05 5.46
CA LYS A 458 -8.35 -23.63 4.38
C LYS A 458 -7.56 -23.77 3.09
N LEU A 459 -6.67 -22.84 2.83
CA LEU A 459 -5.75 -22.92 1.69
C LEU A 459 -4.75 -24.06 1.84
N GLU A 460 -4.17 -24.25 3.03
CA GLU A 460 -3.32 -25.44 3.32
C GLU A 460 -4.09 -26.74 3.08
N GLU A 461 -5.32 -26.85 3.59
CA GLU A 461 -6.18 -28.02 3.40
C GLU A 461 -6.43 -28.29 1.92
N TRP A 462 -6.75 -27.25 1.15
CA TRP A 462 -6.95 -27.35 -0.30
C TRP A 462 -5.67 -27.82 -1.01
N VAL A 463 -4.50 -27.27 -0.66
CA VAL A 463 -3.23 -27.70 -1.25
C VAL A 463 -2.94 -29.19 -0.98
N ARG A 464 -3.29 -29.70 0.22
CA ARG A 464 -3.08 -31.11 0.59
C ARG A 464 -4.05 -32.08 -0.09
N THR A 465 -5.29 -31.65 -0.30
CA THR A 465 -6.39 -32.54 -0.72
C THR A 465 -6.74 -32.44 -2.20
N ARG A 466 -6.26 -31.41 -2.91
CA ARG A 466 -6.57 -31.25 -4.33
C ARG A 466 -6.05 -32.40 -5.16
N GLU A 467 -6.83 -32.79 -6.15
CA GLU A 467 -6.39 -33.75 -7.16
C GLU A 467 -5.30 -33.10 -8.05
N VAL A 468 -4.20 -33.82 -8.21
CA VAL A 468 -3.13 -33.41 -9.13
C VAL A 468 -3.60 -33.76 -10.54
N VAL A 469 -3.96 -32.77 -11.33
CA VAL A 469 -4.17 -32.97 -12.77
C VAL A 469 -2.78 -32.94 -13.42
N ASP A 470 -2.21 -34.11 -13.68
CA ASP A 470 -0.95 -34.21 -14.42
C ASP A 470 -1.13 -33.64 -15.82
N HIS A 471 -0.44 -32.53 -16.11
CA HIS A 471 -0.21 -32.14 -17.49
C HIS A 471 1.09 -32.82 -17.98
N PRO A 472 1.04 -33.56 -19.09
CA PRO A 472 2.26 -34.12 -19.68
C PRO A 472 3.23 -33.01 -20.00
N ALA A 473 4.50 -33.23 -19.64
CA ALA A 473 5.64 -32.37 -19.85
C ALA A 473 5.84 -31.96 -21.32
#